data_9bbdd581af1f610a34cbd80e71bef490
#
_entry.id   9bbdd581af1f610a34cbd80e71bef490
#
_cell.length_a   1.000
_cell.length_b   1.000
_cell.length_c   1.000
_cell.angle_alpha   90.00
_cell.angle_beta   90.00
_cell.angle_gamma   90.00
#
_symmetry.space_group_name_H-M   'P 1'
#
loop_
_entity.id
_entity.type
_entity.pdbx_description
1 polymer ?
#
loop_
_entity_poly.entity_id
_entity_poly.type
_entity_poly.pdbx_seq_one_letter_code
_entity_poly.pdbx_strand_id
1 'polypeptide(L)'
;MPDKVTLRGILDEDLDDVYRFVSKNFGLEVKLETWRLAFNRSWMHEKPNNGFMLVADKTIVGVFCALYSQQQTRKGIQNICNTSTWFVMDAYRSHSLKLMAAMMDQKGFLFTSLSASPDVYELHRRFGFRSYVTTLVAIPNLPKLNYVSKRLEILADPESIGRCLDSEVKQISTDHRDIPTVQQIVFHAADEALLVIFDIRRVRGVPATNIFYLSNPDMFYQNRYEICSYFLLHNYTLFTRIHRCSMSKVPAFSLEIKRNITLFYNGDIAELSFPEFIYSEHMFFCR
;
A
#
# COMPACT_ATOMS: atom_id res chain seq x y z
N MET A 1 38.19 15.60 11.43
CA MET A 1 37.51 16.35 10.38
C MET A 1 36.06 15.83 10.37
N PRO A 2 35.03 16.65 10.16
CA PRO A 2 33.70 16.09 10.04
C PRO A 2 33.68 15.14 8.84
N ASP A 3 33.11 13.95 9.02
CA ASP A 3 33.01 12.93 8.01
C ASP A 3 32.35 13.50 6.75
N LYS A 4 32.95 13.26 5.59
CA LYS A 4 32.38 13.72 4.31
C LYS A 4 31.13 12.91 4.01
N VAL A 5 29.95 13.47 4.30
CA VAL A 5 28.66 12.84 3.99
C VAL A 5 28.32 13.06 2.52
N THR A 6 28.17 11.97 1.78
CA THR A 6 27.71 11.96 0.39
C THR A 6 26.27 11.49 0.30
N LEU A 7 25.52 12.05 -0.67
CA LEU A 7 24.17 11.63 -0.99
C LEU A 7 24.18 10.97 -2.37
N ARG A 8 23.52 9.81 -2.51
CA ARG A 8 23.34 9.14 -3.79
C ARG A 8 22.05 8.34 -3.84
N GLY A 9 21.63 7.96 -5.03
CA GLY A 9 20.52 7.02 -5.25
C GLY A 9 20.83 5.63 -4.69
N ILE A 10 19.80 4.93 -4.25
CA ILE A 10 19.84 3.51 -3.85
C ILE A 10 19.63 2.69 -5.12
N LEU A 11 20.62 1.89 -5.50
CA LEU A 11 20.55 0.97 -6.63
C LEU A 11 20.09 -0.42 -6.15
N ASP A 12 19.74 -1.31 -7.08
CA ASP A 12 19.30 -2.67 -6.73
C ASP A 12 20.38 -3.46 -5.98
N GLU A 13 21.65 -3.23 -6.29
CA GLU A 13 22.80 -3.83 -5.60
C GLU A 13 22.96 -3.37 -4.14
N ASP A 14 22.40 -2.23 -3.78
CA ASP A 14 22.47 -1.68 -2.41
C ASP A 14 21.37 -2.24 -1.49
N LEU A 15 20.36 -2.91 -2.02
CA LEU A 15 19.13 -3.28 -1.27
C LEU A 15 19.42 -4.11 -0.03
N ASP A 16 20.42 -4.98 -0.06
CA ASP A 16 20.80 -5.82 1.08
C ASP A 16 21.47 -5.02 2.20
N ASP A 17 22.34 -4.07 1.82
CA ASP A 17 23.01 -3.20 2.79
C ASP A 17 22.01 -2.21 3.41
N VAL A 18 21.13 -1.67 2.61
CA VAL A 18 20.01 -0.83 3.07
C VAL A 18 19.09 -1.61 4.03
N TYR A 19 18.73 -2.86 3.69
CA TYR A 19 17.97 -3.73 4.57
C TYR A 19 18.66 -3.95 5.92
N ARG A 20 19.95 -4.30 5.92
CA ARG A 20 20.72 -4.50 7.15
C ARG A 20 20.75 -3.22 8.00
N PHE A 21 20.94 -2.07 7.36
CA PHE A 21 20.94 -0.77 8.02
C PHE A 21 19.59 -0.47 8.66
N VAL A 22 18.49 -0.62 7.92
CA VAL A 22 17.12 -0.34 8.38
C VAL A 22 16.69 -1.32 9.48
N SER A 23 16.93 -2.62 9.30
CA SER A 23 16.56 -3.65 10.29
C SER A 23 17.27 -3.42 11.63
N LYS A 24 18.56 -3.05 11.60
CA LYS A 24 19.36 -2.80 12.80
C LYS A 24 18.93 -1.53 13.55
N ASN A 25 18.59 -0.47 12.82
CA ASN A 25 18.46 0.87 13.42
C ASN A 25 17.00 1.33 13.54
N PHE A 26 16.11 0.85 12.68
CA PHE A 26 14.70 1.24 12.65
C PHE A 26 13.76 0.14 13.18
N GLY A 27 14.29 -1.08 13.43
CA GLY A 27 13.49 -2.20 13.95
C GLY A 27 12.50 -2.77 12.91
N LEU A 28 12.86 -2.76 11.63
CA LEU A 28 12.03 -3.32 10.57
C LEU A 28 11.91 -4.85 10.72
N GLU A 29 10.73 -5.35 11.08
CA GLU A 29 10.44 -6.77 11.26
C GLU A 29 9.93 -7.42 9.95
N VAL A 30 10.73 -7.39 8.91
CA VAL A 30 10.41 -7.96 7.59
C VAL A 30 11.55 -8.88 7.16
N LYS A 31 11.25 -9.98 6.48
CA LYS A 31 12.27 -10.86 5.92
C LYS A 31 12.98 -10.19 4.74
N LEU A 32 14.27 -10.49 4.56
CA LEU A 32 15.07 -9.95 3.45
C LEU A 32 14.43 -10.27 2.07
N GLU A 33 13.83 -11.46 1.92
CA GLU A 33 13.16 -11.84 0.67
C GLU A 33 11.96 -10.94 0.38
N THR A 34 11.18 -10.60 1.40
CA THR A 34 10.03 -9.67 1.25
C THR A 34 10.51 -8.25 0.93
N TRP A 35 11.62 -7.82 1.55
CA TRP A 35 12.26 -6.54 1.25
C TRP A 35 12.71 -6.47 -0.21
N ARG A 36 13.49 -7.48 -0.66
CA ARG A 36 13.91 -7.56 -2.06
C ARG A 36 12.72 -7.59 -3.03
N LEU A 37 11.69 -8.37 -2.70
CA LEU A 37 10.49 -8.46 -3.52
C LEU A 37 9.81 -7.10 -3.68
N ALA A 38 9.72 -6.28 -2.63
CA ALA A 38 9.10 -4.97 -2.68
C ALA A 38 9.80 -4.03 -3.66
N PHE A 39 11.13 -3.97 -3.62
CA PHE A 39 11.90 -3.04 -4.43
C PHE A 39 12.24 -3.59 -5.82
N ASN A 40 12.34 -4.90 -6.01
CA ASN A 40 12.59 -5.50 -7.32
C ASN A 40 11.31 -5.66 -8.16
N ARG A 41 10.15 -5.35 -7.59
CA ARG A 41 8.91 -5.39 -8.34
C ARG A 41 8.83 -4.26 -9.33
N SER A 42 8.55 -4.65 -10.58
CA SER A 42 8.44 -3.70 -11.68
C SER A 42 6.98 -3.28 -11.89
N TRP A 43 6.44 -2.49 -10.96
CA TRP A 43 5.20 -1.73 -11.20
C TRP A 43 5.44 -0.52 -12.13
N MET A 44 6.68 -0.31 -12.50
CA MET A 44 7.16 0.64 -13.47
C MET A 44 8.30 0.02 -14.27
N HIS A 45 8.27 0.15 -15.60
CA HIS A 45 9.26 -0.51 -16.48
C HIS A 45 10.69 -0.05 -16.22
N GLU A 46 10.88 1.26 -16.04
CA GLU A 46 12.19 1.85 -15.74
C GLU A 46 12.07 2.79 -14.53
N LYS A 47 12.38 2.27 -13.36
CA LYS A 47 12.46 3.09 -12.14
C LYS A 47 13.84 3.78 -12.07
N PRO A 48 13.93 5.03 -11.59
CA PRO A 48 15.20 5.76 -11.56
C PRO A 48 16.18 5.23 -10.49
N ASN A 49 15.67 4.69 -9.39
CA ASN A 49 16.40 4.21 -8.21
C ASN A 49 15.44 3.50 -7.25
N ASN A 50 15.87 3.20 -6.00
CA ASN A 50 15.01 2.72 -4.92
C ASN A 50 14.88 3.76 -3.78
N GLY A 51 15.07 5.04 -4.08
CA GLY A 51 15.19 6.12 -3.12
C GLY A 51 16.62 6.63 -3.01
N PHE A 52 16.92 7.31 -1.91
CA PHE A 52 18.23 7.94 -1.69
C PHE A 52 18.84 7.53 -0.37
N MET A 53 20.17 7.53 -0.30
CA MET A 53 20.92 7.27 0.93
C MET A 53 22.03 8.28 1.18
N LEU A 54 22.36 8.43 2.45
CA LEU A 54 23.52 9.15 2.95
C LEU A 54 24.61 8.15 3.32
N VAL A 55 25.80 8.40 2.85
CA VAL A 55 26.99 7.57 3.11
C VAL A 55 28.09 8.43 3.72
N ALA A 56 28.62 8.04 4.89
CA ALA A 56 29.79 8.61 5.53
C ALA A 56 30.82 7.51 5.70
N ASP A 57 32.07 7.75 5.27
CA ASP A 57 33.18 6.80 5.37
C ASP A 57 32.83 5.37 4.92
N LYS A 58 32.16 5.25 3.76
CA LYS A 58 31.64 4.01 3.16
C LYS A 58 30.53 3.30 3.96
N THR A 59 30.00 3.93 5.00
CA THR A 59 28.93 3.38 5.84
C THR A 59 27.61 4.12 5.56
N ILE A 60 26.51 3.41 5.41
CA ILE A 60 25.17 4.01 5.32
C ILE A 60 24.82 4.63 6.66
N VAL A 61 24.49 5.91 6.65
CA VAL A 61 24.10 6.69 7.86
C VAL A 61 22.70 7.25 7.79
N GLY A 62 22.03 7.11 6.63
CA GLY A 62 20.63 7.50 6.45
C GLY A 62 20.07 7.00 5.13
N VAL A 63 18.78 6.74 5.10
CA VAL A 63 18.04 6.30 3.91
C VAL A 63 16.68 6.97 3.84
N PHE A 64 16.17 7.14 2.62
CA PHE A 64 14.79 7.46 2.31
C PHE A 64 14.39 6.66 1.08
N CYS A 65 13.68 5.57 1.31
CA CYS A 65 13.32 4.60 0.28
C CYS A 65 12.09 5.06 -0.52
N ALA A 66 11.95 4.54 -1.73
CA ALA A 66 10.81 4.80 -2.60
C ALA A 66 10.42 3.56 -3.41
N LEU A 67 9.12 3.39 -3.59
CA LEU A 67 8.50 2.41 -4.49
C LEU A 67 7.90 3.19 -5.67
N TYR A 68 8.17 2.74 -6.89
CA TYR A 68 7.72 3.42 -8.10
C TYR A 68 6.69 2.57 -8.83
N SER A 69 5.66 3.24 -9.35
CA SER A 69 4.62 2.58 -10.14
C SER A 69 4.14 3.48 -11.28
N GLN A 70 3.61 2.86 -12.33
CA GLN A 70 2.79 3.53 -13.33
C GLN A 70 1.35 3.14 -13.09
N GLN A 71 0.47 4.13 -12.95
CA GLN A 71 -0.93 3.88 -12.67
C GLN A 71 -1.81 4.62 -13.68
N GLN A 72 -2.88 3.97 -14.11
CA GLN A 72 -3.93 4.59 -14.90
C GLN A 72 -4.73 5.52 -13.98
N THR A 73 -4.84 6.77 -14.38
CA THR A 73 -5.62 7.80 -13.67
C THR A 73 -6.64 8.41 -14.62
N ARG A 74 -7.51 9.28 -14.10
CA ARG A 74 -8.46 10.03 -14.94
C ARG A 74 -7.78 10.92 -15.99
N LYS A 75 -6.53 11.29 -15.79
CA LYS A 75 -5.72 12.10 -16.72
C LYS A 75 -4.76 11.27 -17.58
N GLY A 76 -4.90 9.96 -17.59
CA GLY A 76 -4.03 9.04 -18.29
C GLY A 76 -3.00 8.38 -17.37
N ILE A 77 -1.97 7.77 -17.95
CA ILE A 77 -0.91 7.08 -17.20
C ILE A 77 -0.06 8.11 -16.46
N GLN A 78 0.11 7.91 -15.15
CA GLN A 78 0.93 8.74 -14.27
C GLN A 78 2.03 7.90 -13.62
N ASN A 79 3.22 8.47 -13.51
CA ASN A 79 4.31 7.90 -12.73
C ASN A 79 4.15 8.33 -11.26
N ILE A 80 4.14 7.38 -10.35
CA ILE A 80 3.96 7.62 -8.92
C ILE A 80 5.20 7.15 -8.17
N CYS A 81 5.71 8.01 -7.29
CA CYS A 81 6.76 7.71 -6.35
C CYS A 81 6.14 7.65 -4.94
N ASN A 82 5.95 6.44 -4.41
CA ASN A 82 5.49 6.24 -3.04
C ASN A 82 6.71 6.22 -2.11
N THR A 83 6.84 7.25 -1.27
CA THR A 83 7.94 7.35 -0.32
C THR A 83 7.70 6.45 0.89
N SER A 84 8.73 5.72 1.28
CA SER A 84 8.70 4.74 2.36
C SER A 84 9.96 4.83 3.21
N THR A 85 9.98 4.21 4.37
CA THR A 85 11.17 4.00 5.22
C THR A 85 12.17 5.16 5.20
N TRP A 86 11.92 6.18 6.01
CA TRP A 86 12.84 7.31 6.17
C TRP A 86 13.50 7.24 7.55
N PHE A 87 14.78 7.00 7.56
CA PHE A 87 15.58 6.94 8.77
C PHE A 87 16.97 7.55 8.56
N VAL A 88 17.42 8.36 9.50
CA VAL A 88 18.77 8.94 9.54
C VAL A 88 19.31 8.82 10.98
N MET A 89 20.53 8.32 11.13
CA MET A 89 21.19 8.23 12.44
C MET A 89 21.31 9.62 13.08
N ASP A 90 21.17 9.69 14.39
CA ASP A 90 21.09 10.97 15.15
C ASP A 90 22.28 11.90 14.87
N ALA A 91 23.49 11.36 14.80
CA ALA A 91 24.70 12.13 14.50
C ALA A 91 24.67 12.82 13.11
N TYR A 92 23.81 12.35 12.20
CA TYR A 92 23.71 12.83 10.81
C TYR A 92 22.34 13.48 10.50
N ARG A 93 21.49 13.71 11.50
CA ARG A 93 20.14 14.29 11.34
C ARG A 93 20.09 15.62 10.58
N SER A 94 21.14 16.43 10.70
CA SER A 94 21.24 17.69 9.95
C SER A 94 21.25 17.49 8.42
N HIS A 95 21.56 16.28 7.93
CA HIS A 95 21.54 15.94 6.52
C HIS A 95 20.19 15.35 6.05
N SER A 96 19.24 15.11 6.95
CA SER A 96 17.95 14.47 6.66
C SER A 96 17.17 15.18 5.54
N LEU A 97 17.16 16.52 5.54
CA LEU A 97 16.49 17.33 4.55
C LEU A 97 17.06 17.17 3.13
N LYS A 98 18.34 16.80 3.01
CA LYS A 98 18.95 16.53 1.70
C LYS A 98 18.32 15.32 1.02
N LEU A 99 17.93 14.29 1.78
CA LEU A 99 17.21 13.13 1.27
C LEU A 99 15.85 13.50 0.71
N MET A 100 15.07 14.30 1.46
CA MET A 100 13.78 14.77 1.01
C MET A 100 13.91 15.66 -0.24
N ALA A 101 14.87 16.59 -0.24
CA ALA A 101 15.10 17.46 -1.39
C ALA A 101 15.46 16.65 -2.65
N ALA A 102 16.36 15.67 -2.54
CA ALA A 102 16.73 14.79 -3.65
C ALA A 102 15.53 13.96 -4.15
N MET A 103 14.69 13.46 -3.23
CA MET A 103 13.47 12.75 -3.57
C MET A 103 12.53 13.65 -4.40
N MET A 104 12.27 14.86 -3.94
CA MET A 104 11.35 15.80 -4.57
C MET A 104 11.89 16.43 -5.85
N ASP A 105 13.20 16.38 -6.10
CA ASP A 105 13.80 16.91 -7.33
C ASP A 105 13.62 15.99 -8.56
N GLN A 106 13.16 14.77 -8.35
CA GLN A 106 12.85 13.83 -9.43
C GLN A 106 11.63 14.32 -10.23
N LYS A 107 11.85 14.62 -11.50
CA LYS A 107 10.81 15.18 -12.37
C LYS A 107 9.87 14.09 -12.92
N GLY A 108 8.62 14.47 -13.18
CA GLY A 108 7.63 13.58 -13.83
C GLY A 108 6.96 12.58 -12.90
N PHE A 109 7.07 12.76 -11.59
CA PHE A 109 6.41 11.92 -10.59
C PHE A 109 5.38 12.69 -9.77
N LEU A 110 4.28 12.03 -9.45
CA LEU A 110 3.43 12.34 -8.31
C LEU A 110 4.00 11.63 -7.08
N PHE A 111 4.12 12.34 -5.97
CA PHE A 111 4.67 11.76 -4.75
C PHE A 111 3.54 11.41 -3.77
N THR A 112 3.62 10.23 -3.17
CA THR A 112 2.75 9.81 -2.07
C THR A 112 3.57 9.38 -0.87
N SER A 113 2.99 9.53 0.33
CA SER A 113 3.53 9.01 1.59
C SER A 113 2.35 8.52 2.42
N LEU A 114 2.13 7.21 2.41
CA LEU A 114 0.89 6.61 2.92
C LEU A 114 1.03 6.07 4.35
N SER A 115 2.25 5.98 4.87
CA SER A 115 2.57 5.49 6.22
C SER A 115 3.38 6.47 7.06
N ALA A 116 3.34 7.77 6.73
CA ALA A 116 4.09 8.80 7.46
C ALA A 116 3.74 8.80 8.96
N SER A 117 4.75 8.89 9.82
CA SER A 117 4.56 9.11 11.25
C SER A 117 4.18 10.57 11.55
N PRO A 118 3.46 10.84 12.65
CA PRO A 118 3.09 12.22 13.03
C PRO A 118 4.26 13.19 13.09
N ASP A 119 5.43 12.72 13.49
CA ASP A 119 6.64 13.55 13.67
C ASP A 119 7.15 14.20 12.36
N VAL A 120 6.79 13.62 11.20
CA VAL A 120 7.20 14.15 9.90
C VAL A 120 6.09 14.89 9.15
N TYR A 121 4.89 15.04 9.73
CA TYR A 121 3.74 15.66 9.06
C TYR A 121 4.02 17.11 8.65
N GLU A 122 4.60 17.89 9.56
CA GLU A 122 4.93 19.30 9.27
C GLU A 122 5.99 19.41 8.19
N LEU A 123 6.93 18.48 8.16
CA LEU A 123 7.96 18.44 7.13
C LEU A 123 7.37 18.13 5.75
N HIS A 124 6.46 17.15 5.65
CA HIS A 124 5.74 16.89 4.38
C HIS A 124 5.01 18.14 3.88
N ARG A 125 4.33 18.89 4.76
CA ARG A 125 3.64 20.14 4.39
C ARG A 125 4.61 21.19 3.85
N ARG A 126 5.78 21.37 4.47
CA ARG A 126 6.81 22.30 4.00
C ARG A 126 7.37 21.96 2.62
N PHE A 127 7.37 20.68 2.26
CA PHE A 127 7.73 20.22 0.92
C PHE A 127 6.56 20.18 -0.06
N GLY A 128 5.44 20.83 0.27
CA GLY A 128 4.31 20.99 -0.63
C GLY A 128 3.36 19.80 -0.71
N PHE A 129 3.50 18.82 0.21
CA PHE A 129 2.52 17.75 0.31
C PHE A 129 1.21 18.27 0.89
N ARG A 130 0.12 17.86 0.30
CA ARG A 130 -1.24 17.98 0.85
C ARG A 130 -1.57 16.75 1.67
N SER A 131 -2.46 16.88 2.62
CA SER A 131 -2.90 15.76 3.45
C SER A 131 -4.35 15.40 3.15
N TYR A 132 -4.61 14.09 3.14
CA TYR A 132 -5.94 13.52 3.12
C TYR A 132 -6.12 12.66 4.37
N VAL A 133 -7.20 12.88 5.10
CA VAL A 133 -7.48 12.13 6.32
C VAL A 133 -8.55 11.09 6.03
N THR A 134 -8.27 9.84 6.34
CA THR A 134 -9.22 8.73 6.27
C THR A 134 -9.31 8.00 7.61
N THR A 135 -10.29 7.13 7.73
CA THR A 135 -10.51 6.27 8.89
C THR A 135 -10.57 4.81 8.43
N LEU A 136 -10.53 3.89 9.37
CA LEU A 136 -10.81 2.48 9.11
C LEU A 136 -12.24 2.15 9.52
N VAL A 137 -12.92 1.41 8.68
CA VAL A 137 -14.24 0.84 8.97
C VAL A 137 -14.06 -0.65 9.26
N ALA A 138 -14.56 -1.12 10.40
CA ALA A 138 -14.61 -2.53 10.76
C ALA A 138 -16.06 -3.03 10.60
N ILE A 139 -16.23 -4.02 9.76
CA ILE A 139 -17.54 -4.65 9.45
C ILE A 139 -17.54 -6.04 10.08
N PRO A 140 -18.45 -6.38 11.00
CA PRO A 140 -18.57 -7.73 11.52
C PRO A 140 -18.83 -8.74 10.40
N ASN A 141 -18.08 -9.83 10.39
CA ASN A 141 -18.33 -10.94 9.49
C ASN A 141 -19.38 -11.85 10.13
N LEU A 142 -20.61 -11.74 9.67
CA LEU A 142 -21.74 -12.50 10.20
C LEU A 142 -22.18 -13.56 9.20
N PRO A 143 -22.59 -14.76 9.66
CA PRO A 143 -23.11 -15.77 8.76
C PRO A 143 -24.45 -15.28 8.16
N LYS A 144 -24.61 -15.44 6.86
CA LYS A 144 -25.90 -15.20 6.20
C LYS A 144 -26.76 -16.45 6.41
N LEU A 145 -27.94 -16.29 7.02
CA LEU A 145 -28.85 -17.38 7.34
C LEU A 145 -29.34 -18.18 6.11
N ASN A 146 -29.27 -17.59 4.93
CA ASN A 146 -29.61 -18.22 3.66
C ASN A 146 -28.37 -18.24 2.72
N TYR A 147 -27.30 -18.90 3.13
CA TYR A 147 -26.03 -18.93 2.40
C TYR A 147 -26.06 -19.74 1.08
N VAL A 148 -27.19 -20.28 0.69
CA VAL A 148 -27.36 -20.80 -0.68
C VAL A 148 -27.48 -19.60 -1.63
N SER A 149 -26.37 -18.83 -1.73
CA SER A 149 -26.29 -17.75 -2.70
C SER A 149 -25.96 -18.32 -4.08
N LYS A 150 -26.99 -18.51 -4.89
CA LYS A 150 -26.82 -18.75 -6.33
C LYS A 150 -26.41 -17.48 -7.09
N ARG A 151 -26.10 -16.39 -6.38
CA ARG A 151 -25.88 -15.07 -7.00
C ARG A 151 -24.42 -14.70 -7.19
N LEU A 152 -23.51 -15.15 -6.33
CA LEU A 152 -22.08 -14.84 -6.44
C LEU A 152 -21.29 -16.11 -6.73
N GLU A 153 -20.68 -16.16 -7.90
CA GLU A 153 -19.59 -17.08 -8.19
C GLU A 153 -18.31 -16.55 -7.54
N ILE A 154 -17.53 -17.45 -6.93
CA ILE A 154 -16.33 -17.07 -6.19
C ILE A 154 -15.13 -17.70 -6.87
N LEU A 155 -14.22 -16.86 -7.37
CA LEU A 155 -13.07 -17.26 -8.14
C LEU A 155 -11.79 -16.85 -7.37
N ALA A 156 -10.96 -17.84 -7.06
CA ALA A 156 -9.70 -17.62 -6.33
C ALA A 156 -8.47 -18.08 -7.12
N ASP A 157 -8.66 -18.84 -8.19
CA ASP A 157 -7.56 -19.24 -9.05
C ASP A 157 -7.20 -18.16 -10.08
N PRO A 158 -5.90 -17.95 -10.36
CA PRO A 158 -5.43 -16.84 -11.19
C PRO A 158 -5.98 -16.84 -12.63
N GLU A 159 -6.27 -18.02 -13.18
CA GLU A 159 -6.75 -18.12 -14.57
C GLU A 159 -8.22 -17.68 -14.68
N SER A 160 -9.06 -18.15 -13.77
CA SER A 160 -10.47 -17.76 -13.69
C SER A 160 -10.62 -16.27 -13.35
N ILE A 161 -9.81 -15.76 -12.40
CA ILE A 161 -9.74 -14.33 -12.11
C ILE A 161 -9.47 -13.53 -13.38
N GLY A 162 -8.45 -13.91 -14.15
CA GLY A 162 -8.04 -13.18 -15.37
C GLY A 162 -9.06 -13.19 -16.51
N ARG A 163 -10.05 -14.10 -16.49
CA ARG A 163 -11.11 -14.18 -17.53
C ARG A 163 -12.28 -13.23 -17.26
N CYS A 164 -12.54 -12.93 -15.98
CA CYS A 164 -13.72 -12.17 -15.55
C CYS A 164 -13.47 -10.68 -15.39
N LEU A 165 -12.21 -10.23 -15.44
CA LEU A 165 -11.82 -8.85 -15.20
C LEU A 165 -11.63 -8.08 -16.50
N ASP A 166 -12.02 -6.80 -16.51
CA ASP A 166 -11.63 -5.87 -17.57
C ASP A 166 -10.11 -5.66 -17.62
N SER A 167 -9.62 -4.99 -18.65
CA SER A 167 -8.19 -4.85 -18.89
C SER A 167 -7.44 -4.12 -17.78
N GLU A 168 -8.05 -3.08 -17.18
CA GLU A 168 -7.44 -2.28 -16.13
C GLU A 168 -7.36 -3.07 -14.82
N VAL A 169 -8.48 -3.63 -14.37
CA VAL A 169 -8.53 -4.44 -13.14
C VAL A 169 -7.70 -5.72 -13.29
N LYS A 170 -7.62 -6.30 -14.48
CA LYS A 170 -6.77 -7.45 -14.79
C LYS A 170 -5.28 -7.10 -14.63
N GLN A 171 -4.85 -5.90 -15.06
CA GLN A 171 -3.49 -5.44 -14.84
C GLN A 171 -3.19 -5.33 -13.35
N ILE A 172 -4.08 -4.71 -12.57
CA ILE A 172 -3.96 -4.61 -11.10
C ILE A 172 -3.83 -6.02 -10.47
N SER A 173 -4.67 -6.96 -10.88
CA SER A 173 -4.57 -8.35 -10.41
C SER A 173 -3.20 -8.97 -10.75
N THR A 174 -2.71 -8.76 -11.96
CA THR A 174 -1.42 -9.28 -12.42
C THR A 174 -0.26 -8.68 -11.63
N ASP A 175 -0.29 -7.38 -11.39
CA ASP A 175 0.75 -6.66 -10.64
C ASP A 175 0.88 -7.14 -9.19
N HIS A 176 -0.17 -7.73 -8.61
CA HIS A 176 -0.21 -8.12 -7.20
C HIS A 176 -0.28 -9.64 -6.97
N ARG A 177 -0.35 -10.43 -8.04
CA ARG A 177 -0.53 -11.89 -7.98
C ARG A 177 0.49 -12.62 -7.12
N ASP A 178 1.77 -12.25 -7.26
CA ASP A 178 2.87 -12.98 -6.65
C ASP A 178 3.37 -12.32 -5.36
N ILE A 179 2.57 -11.48 -4.72
CA ILE A 179 2.90 -10.89 -3.42
C ILE A 179 2.45 -11.87 -2.32
N PRO A 180 3.38 -12.51 -1.59
CA PRO A 180 3.03 -13.57 -0.63
C PRO A 180 2.20 -13.09 0.56
N THR A 181 2.23 -11.78 0.82
CA THR A 181 1.55 -11.15 1.96
C THR A 181 0.08 -10.88 1.71
N VAL A 182 -0.40 -10.96 0.46
CA VAL A 182 -1.78 -10.67 0.09
C VAL A 182 -2.43 -11.82 -0.66
N GLN A 183 -3.74 -11.83 -0.65
CA GLN A 183 -4.58 -12.77 -1.39
C GLN A 183 -5.49 -11.99 -2.34
N GLN A 184 -5.91 -12.64 -3.40
CA GLN A 184 -6.85 -12.12 -4.37
C GLN A 184 -8.06 -13.04 -4.48
N ILE A 185 -9.23 -12.45 -4.62
CA ILE A 185 -10.47 -13.17 -4.89
C ILE A 185 -11.38 -12.31 -5.76
N VAL A 186 -12.11 -12.95 -6.65
CA VAL A 186 -13.17 -12.30 -7.43
C VAL A 186 -14.52 -12.84 -7.01
N PHE A 187 -15.43 -11.93 -6.70
CA PHE A 187 -16.85 -12.20 -6.59
C PHE A 187 -17.51 -11.77 -7.90
N HIS A 188 -18.15 -12.72 -8.59
CA HIS A 188 -18.74 -12.51 -9.90
C HIS A 188 -20.25 -12.73 -9.85
N ALA A 189 -21.01 -11.82 -10.43
CA ALA A 189 -22.47 -11.90 -10.53
C ALA A 189 -22.95 -11.37 -11.88
N ALA A 190 -23.53 -12.22 -12.70
CA ALA A 190 -23.99 -11.89 -14.03
C ALA A 190 -22.89 -11.19 -14.87
N ASP A 191 -23.02 -9.87 -15.08
CA ASP A 191 -22.10 -9.08 -15.90
C ASP A 191 -21.13 -8.22 -15.05
N GLU A 192 -21.15 -8.36 -13.71
CA GLU A 192 -20.32 -7.57 -12.80
C GLU A 192 -19.29 -8.46 -12.09
N ALA A 193 -18.07 -7.95 -11.98
CA ALA A 193 -16.99 -8.58 -11.23
C ALA A 193 -16.42 -7.62 -10.19
N LEU A 194 -16.12 -8.16 -9.01
CA LEU A 194 -15.46 -7.46 -7.92
C LEU A 194 -14.15 -8.17 -7.57
N LEU A 195 -13.03 -7.60 -7.95
CA LEU A 195 -11.72 -8.00 -7.43
C LEU A 195 -11.52 -7.44 -6.04
N VAL A 196 -11.16 -8.29 -5.10
CA VAL A 196 -10.75 -7.93 -3.74
C VAL A 196 -9.31 -8.36 -3.51
N ILE A 197 -8.45 -7.40 -3.16
CA ILE A 197 -7.07 -7.68 -2.72
C ILE A 197 -7.02 -7.44 -1.21
N PHE A 198 -6.61 -8.45 -0.46
CA PHE A 198 -6.69 -8.43 1.01
C PHE A 198 -5.59 -9.25 1.65
N ASP A 199 -5.37 -9.04 2.95
CA ASP A 199 -4.63 -9.97 3.79
C ASP A 199 -5.46 -10.41 5.02
N ILE A 200 -4.93 -11.40 5.72
CA ILE A 200 -5.49 -11.87 6.98
C ILE A 200 -4.46 -11.57 8.08
N ARG A 201 -4.88 -10.81 9.07
CA ARG A 201 -4.02 -10.47 10.21
C ARG A 201 -4.78 -10.48 11.54
N ARG A 202 -4.04 -10.60 12.64
CA ARG A 202 -4.63 -10.46 13.96
C ARG A 202 -4.61 -9.00 14.42
N VAL A 203 -5.78 -8.48 14.78
CA VAL A 203 -5.94 -7.15 15.35
C VAL A 203 -6.35 -7.31 16.81
N ARG A 204 -5.47 -6.97 17.73
CA ARG A 204 -5.67 -7.22 19.17
C ARG A 204 -6.01 -8.70 19.46
N GLY A 205 -5.33 -9.61 18.79
CA GLY A 205 -5.54 -11.05 18.95
C GLY A 205 -6.69 -11.65 18.13
N VAL A 206 -7.57 -10.83 17.56
CA VAL A 206 -8.75 -11.27 16.80
C VAL A 206 -8.41 -11.35 15.30
N PRO A 207 -8.70 -12.46 14.59
CA PRO A 207 -8.44 -12.58 13.17
C PRO A 207 -9.38 -11.67 12.37
N ALA A 208 -8.78 -10.92 11.43
CA ALA A 208 -9.48 -9.95 10.60
C ALA A 208 -9.04 -10.07 9.14
N THR A 209 -9.96 -9.89 8.21
CA THR A 209 -9.67 -9.60 6.80
C THR A 209 -9.40 -8.10 6.67
N ASN A 210 -8.26 -7.74 6.10
CA ASN A 210 -7.91 -6.35 5.86
C ASN A 210 -7.87 -6.10 4.37
N ILE A 211 -8.86 -5.40 3.84
CA ILE A 211 -9.01 -5.12 2.41
C ILE A 211 -8.18 -3.89 2.05
N PHE A 212 -7.32 -4.05 1.06
CA PHE A 212 -6.51 -2.98 0.46
C PHE A 212 -7.17 -2.38 -0.78
N TYR A 213 -7.86 -3.22 -1.57
CA TYR A 213 -8.43 -2.80 -2.83
C TYR A 213 -9.77 -3.48 -3.12
N LEU A 214 -10.67 -2.71 -3.69
CA LEU A 214 -11.96 -3.13 -4.26
C LEU A 214 -12.11 -2.52 -5.65
N SER A 215 -12.21 -3.34 -6.68
CA SER A 215 -12.44 -2.83 -8.04
C SER A 215 -13.85 -2.22 -8.21
N ASN A 216 -14.84 -2.69 -7.45
CA ASN A 216 -16.21 -2.21 -7.47
C ASN A 216 -16.76 -2.04 -6.03
N PRO A 217 -16.56 -0.85 -5.41
CA PRO A 217 -17.06 -0.60 -4.05
C PRO A 217 -18.58 -0.65 -3.90
N ASP A 218 -19.34 -0.37 -4.96
CA ASP A 218 -20.81 -0.45 -4.93
C ASP A 218 -21.27 -1.90 -4.91
N MET A 219 -20.67 -2.77 -5.72
CA MET A 219 -20.93 -4.20 -5.70
C MET A 219 -20.57 -4.82 -4.34
N PHE A 220 -19.45 -4.40 -3.74
CA PHE A 220 -19.10 -4.78 -2.37
C PHE A 220 -20.19 -4.39 -1.38
N TYR A 221 -20.64 -3.14 -1.42
CA TYR A 221 -21.69 -2.65 -0.50
C TYR A 221 -23.01 -3.42 -0.66
N GLN A 222 -23.43 -3.68 -1.89
CA GLN A 222 -24.67 -4.41 -2.20
C GLN A 222 -24.62 -5.86 -1.70
N ASN A 223 -23.49 -6.54 -1.88
CA ASN A 223 -23.29 -7.96 -1.57
C ASN A 223 -22.49 -8.21 -0.27
N ARG A 224 -22.31 -7.19 0.57
CA ARG A 224 -21.45 -7.25 1.76
C ARG A 224 -21.75 -8.40 2.72
N TYR A 225 -23.02 -8.79 2.84
CA TYR A 225 -23.39 -9.90 3.74
C TYR A 225 -22.88 -11.24 3.22
N GLU A 226 -22.92 -11.48 1.91
CA GLU A 226 -22.35 -12.66 1.28
C GLU A 226 -20.84 -12.67 1.37
N ILE A 227 -20.22 -11.54 1.04
CA ILE A 227 -18.77 -11.37 1.05
C ILE A 227 -18.20 -11.51 2.47
N CYS A 228 -18.79 -10.86 3.45
CA CYS A 228 -18.39 -10.97 4.85
C CYS A 228 -18.63 -12.38 5.41
N SER A 229 -19.73 -13.04 5.00
CA SER A 229 -19.99 -14.43 5.35
C SER A 229 -18.94 -15.39 4.76
N TYR A 230 -18.50 -15.14 3.53
CA TYR A 230 -17.39 -15.87 2.93
C TYR A 230 -16.10 -15.72 3.76
N PHE A 231 -15.73 -14.52 4.14
CA PHE A 231 -14.55 -14.28 4.97
C PHE A 231 -14.63 -14.95 6.34
N LEU A 232 -15.83 -14.99 6.92
CA LEU A 232 -16.04 -15.75 8.18
C LEU A 232 -15.82 -17.25 8.00
N LEU A 233 -16.42 -17.84 6.97
CA LEU A 233 -16.49 -19.30 6.81
C LEU A 233 -15.24 -19.90 6.17
N HIS A 234 -14.58 -19.19 5.27
CA HIS A 234 -13.43 -19.68 4.51
C HIS A 234 -12.09 -19.16 5.06
N ASN A 235 -12.07 -17.93 5.54
CA ASN A 235 -10.85 -17.32 6.08
C ASN A 235 -10.81 -17.28 7.61
N TYR A 236 -11.89 -17.69 8.28
CA TYR A 236 -12.04 -17.73 9.75
C TYR A 236 -11.78 -16.35 10.39
N THR A 237 -12.18 -15.27 9.72
CA THR A 237 -12.02 -13.91 10.21
C THR A 237 -13.34 -13.38 10.78
N LEU A 238 -13.28 -12.73 11.96
CA LEU A 238 -14.47 -12.28 12.66
C LEU A 238 -14.95 -10.89 12.19
N PHE A 239 -14.09 -10.12 11.54
CA PHE A 239 -14.45 -8.84 10.95
C PHE A 239 -13.57 -8.50 9.76
N THR A 240 -14.11 -7.66 8.90
CA THR A 240 -13.43 -7.10 7.73
C THR A 240 -13.09 -5.64 8.00
N ARG A 241 -11.86 -5.24 7.71
CA ARG A 241 -11.38 -3.85 7.81
C ARG A 241 -11.13 -3.30 6.41
N ILE A 242 -11.54 -2.06 6.23
CA ILE A 242 -11.33 -1.34 4.97
C ILE A 242 -11.16 0.15 5.25
N HIS A 243 -10.35 0.84 4.47
CA HIS A 243 -10.26 2.30 4.54
C HIS A 243 -11.57 2.95 4.08
N ARG A 244 -12.03 3.95 4.84
CA ARG A 244 -13.28 4.67 4.51
C ARG A 244 -13.26 5.25 3.09
N CYS A 245 -12.10 5.71 2.63
CA CYS A 245 -11.92 6.26 1.28
C CYS A 245 -12.10 5.22 0.16
N SER A 246 -11.91 3.93 0.44
CA SER A 246 -12.09 2.84 -0.53
C SER A 246 -13.53 2.31 -0.59
N MET A 247 -14.47 2.96 0.10
CA MET A 247 -15.86 2.53 0.17
C MET A 247 -16.80 3.56 -0.43
N SER A 248 -17.81 3.12 -1.17
CA SER A 248 -18.89 4.00 -1.64
C SER A 248 -19.80 4.44 -0.49
N LYS A 249 -20.17 3.51 0.39
CA LYS A 249 -21.04 3.75 1.56
C LYS A 249 -20.55 2.96 2.77
N VAL A 250 -20.75 3.51 3.97
CA VAL A 250 -20.49 2.81 5.23
C VAL A 250 -21.70 1.92 5.56
N PRO A 251 -21.50 0.59 5.75
CA PRO A 251 -22.58 -0.30 6.09
C PRO A 251 -23.17 -0.01 7.48
N ALA A 252 -24.49 -0.22 7.63
CA ALA A 252 -25.08 -0.28 8.95
C ALA A 252 -24.41 -1.42 9.78
N PHE A 253 -24.37 -1.26 11.10
CA PHE A 253 -23.70 -2.19 12.03
C PHE A 253 -22.19 -2.35 11.85
N SER A 254 -21.53 -1.40 11.18
CA SER A 254 -20.08 -1.29 11.15
C SER A 254 -19.59 -0.31 12.22
N LEU A 255 -18.32 -0.48 12.61
CA LEU A 255 -17.64 0.42 13.53
C LEU A 255 -16.62 1.24 12.78
N GLU A 256 -16.80 2.56 12.72
CA GLU A 256 -15.76 3.46 12.22
C GLU A 256 -14.74 3.72 13.34
N ILE A 257 -13.50 3.27 13.11
CA ILE A 257 -12.40 3.46 14.05
C ILE A 257 -11.91 4.89 13.92
N LYS A 258 -12.18 5.72 14.92
CA LYS A 258 -11.86 7.17 14.96
C LYS A 258 -10.36 7.48 15.08
N ARG A 259 -9.48 6.62 14.60
CA ARG A 259 -8.07 6.92 14.46
C ARG A 259 -7.84 7.49 13.07
N ASN A 260 -7.62 8.78 13.01
CA ASN A 260 -7.30 9.46 11.76
C ASN A 260 -6.01 8.89 11.18
N ILE A 261 -6.06 8.43 9.95
CA ILE A 261 -4.92 8.03 9.15
C ILE A 261 -4.68 9.17 8.17
N THR A 262 -3.53 9.80 8.29
CA THR A 262 -3.16 10.93 7.42
C THR A 262 -2.28 10.41 6.29
N LEU A 263 -2.75 10.58 5.08
CA LEU A 263 -2.05 10.26 3.85
C LEU A 263 -1.55 11.54 3.23
N PHE A 264 -0.33 11.53 2.72
CA PHE A 264 0.29 12.68 2.09
C PHE A 264 0.49 12.44 0.60
N TYR A 265 0.29 13.49 -0.20
CA TYR A 265 0.52 13.47 -1.64
C TYR A 265 0.97 14.84 -2.12
N ASN A 266 1.83 14.84 -3.12
CA ASN A 266 2.23 16.05 -3.84
C ASN A 266 1.74 15.93 -5.28
N GLY A 267 0.79 16.78 -5.66
CA GLY A 267 0.06 16.74 -6.92
C GLY A 267 -1.44 16.96 -6.70
N ASP A 268 -2.26 16.72 -7.72
CA ASP A 268 -3.71 16.82 -7.59
C ASP A 268 -4.31 15.45 -7.26
N ILE A 269 -4.92 15.32 -6.07
CA ILE A 269 -5.54 14.06 -5.60
C ILE A 269 -6.73 13.64 -6.48
N ALA A 270 -7.36 14.59 -7.18
CA ALA A 270 -8.41 14.26 -8.15
C ALA A 270 -7.88 13.47 -9.35
N GLU A 271 -6.56 13.48 -9.56
CA GLU A 271 -5.85 12.69 -10.56
C GLU A 271 -5.67 11.24 -10.14
N LEU A 272 -5.49 11.01 -8.84
CA LEU A 272 -5.45 9.67 -8.26
C LEU A 272 -6.89 9.20 -8.01
N SER A 273 -7.27 8.06 -8.55
CA SER A 273 -8.52 7.38 -8.20
C SER A 273 -8.45 6.84 -6.78
N PHE A 274 -8.26 7.72 -5.76
CA PHE A 274 -7.87 7.47 -4.38
C PHE A 274 -6.43 6.93 -4.19
N PRO A 275 -5.81 7.20 -3.03
CA PRO A 275 -4.49 6.66 -2.73
C PRO A 275 -4.58 5.15 -2.75
N GLU A 276 -4.09 4.56 -3.82
CA GLU A 276 -4.07 3.12 -3.97
C GLU A 276 -2.99 2.54 -3.09
N PHE A 277 -3.39 2.07 -1.92
CA PHE A 277 -2.50 1.41 -0.96
C PHE A 277 -1.76 0.21 -1.55
N ILE A 278 -2.30 -0.34 -2.66
CA ILE A 278 -1.75 -1.54 -3.30
C ILE A 278 -0.40 -1.31 -4.00
N TYR A 279 -0.09 -0.09 -4.43
CA TYR A 279 1.21 0.25 -5.03
C TYR A 279 2.16 0.89 -4.02
N SER A 280 2.11 0.42 -2.77
CA SER A 280 2.87 0.99 -1.67
C SER A 280 3.48 -0.06 -0.75
N GLU A 281 4.23 0.41 0.24
CA GLU A 281 4.81 -0.39 1.32
C GLU A 281 3.76 -1.14 2.15
N HIS A 282 2.49 -0.74 2.11
CA HIS A 282 1.41 -1.44 2.80
C HIS A 282 1.25 -2.90 2.37
N MET A 283 1.65 -3.21 1.13
CA MET A 283 1.64 -4.59 0.61
C MET A 283 2.71 -5.47 1.25
N PHE A 284 3.78 -4.90 1.82
CA PHE A 284 4.96 -5.62 2.25
C PHE A 284 5.32 -5.41 3.72
N PHE A 285 5.25 -4.18 4.23
CA PHE A 285 5.88 -3.77 5.49
C PHE A 285 4.90 -3.34 6.58
N CYS A 286 3.75 -2.80 6.24
CA CYS A 286 2.78 -2.32 7.22
C CYS A 286 1.96 -3.45 7.81
N ARG A 287 2.35 -3.90 8.99
CA ARG A 287 1.66 -4.91 9.81
C ARG A 287 0.85 -4.28 10.96
#